data_4aeae830d11c0713c55608157c71a0f3
#
_entry.id   4aeae830d11c0713c55608157c71a0f3
#
_cell.length_a   1.000
_cell.length_b   1.000
_cell.length_c   1.000
_cell.angle_alpha   90.00
_cell.angle_beta   90.00
_cell.angle_gamma   90.00
#
_symmetry.space_group_name_H-M   'P 1'
#
loop_
_entity.id
_entity.type
_entity.pdbx_description
1 polymer ?
#
loop_
_entity_poly.entity_id
_entity_poly.type
_entity_poly.pdbx_seq_one_letter_code
_entity_poly.pdbx_strand_id
1 'polypeptide(L)'
;MTTIASAPNVTVPDLSAAERTRLKNATVVNYDFVWRGLRRLGVLPNDVKDAAQEVFIVLASKIGDVAEGAEKSFLFQTVTRVAANFRRRQTRRSAENAVDNLDVHADPDPNPESLADMSGRLRLLDSLLAALDPDLRAVVILCELENMTQSEAAEALEIPPGTVASRLRRARAELSAAIATRGKSEP
;
A
#
# COMPACT_ATOMS: atom_id res chain seq x y z
N MET A 1 32.17 -8.54 9.41
CA MET A 1 31.97 -8.70 7.95
C MET A 1 30.48 -8.88 7.72
N THR A 2 29.78 -7.79 7.44
CA THR A 2 28.32 -7.77 7.31
C THR A 2 27.97 -8.07 5.87
N THR A 3 27.39 -9.23 5.61
CA THR A 3 26.89 -9.62 4.28
C THR A 3 25.62 -8.82 3.99
N ILE A 4 25.76 -7.84 3.11
CA ILE A 4 24.61 -7.11 2.53
C ILE A 4 23.86 -8.12 1.66
N ALA A 5 22.65 -8.50 2.07
CA ALA A 5 21.76 -9.32 1.25
C ALA A 5 21.44 -8.55 -0.02
N SER A 6 21.98 -9.06 -1.15
CA SER A 6 21.80 -8.52 -2.50
C SER A 6 20.31 -8.43 -2.83
N ALA A 7 19.86 -7.21 -3.16
CA ALA A 7 18.58 -7.02 -3.84
C ALA A 7 18.55 -7.88 -5.12
N PRO A 8 17.39 -8.41 -5.53
CA PRO A 8 17.30 -9.16 -6.77
C PRO A 8 17.82 -8.27 -7.91
N ASN A 9 18.75 -8.82 -8.69
CA ASN A 9 19.38 -8.14 -9.83
C ASN A 9 18.31 -7.93 -10.92
N VAL A 10 17.50 -6.87 -10.77
CA VAL A 10 16.48 -6.48 -11.78
C VAL A 10 17.24 -5.75 -12.85
N THR A 11 17.62 -6.48 -13.90
CA THR A 11 18.14 -5.88 -15.13
C THR A 11 17.00 -5.06 -15.74
N VAL A 12 17.11 -3.74 -15.71
CA VAL A 12 16.16 -2.88 -16.44
C VAL A 12 16.37 -3.15 -17.92
N PRO A 13 15.37 -3.63 -18.66
CA PRO A 13 15.51 -3.91 -20.09
C PRO A 13 15.81 -2.61 -20.85
N ASP A 14 16.43 -2.74 -22.00
CA ASP A 14 16.62 -1.58 -22.90
C ASP A 14 15.26 -1.15 -23.46
N LEU A 15 14.69 -0.13 -22.85
CA LEU A 15 13.36 0.37 -23.18
C LEU A 15 13.40 1.22 -24.46
N SER A 16 12.45 1.05 -25.32
CA SER A 16 12.21 1.95 -26.46
C SER A 16 11.88 3.38 -25.96
N ALA A 17 12.00 4.37 -26.84
CA ALA A 17 11.66 5.77 -26.52
C ALA A 17 10.19 5.91 -26.06
N ALA A 18 9.28 5.16 -26.68
CA ALA A 18 7.87 5.14 -26.31
C ALA A 18 7.65 4.56 -24.90
N GLU A 19 8.28 3.42 -24.59
CA GLU A 19 8.19 2.80 -23.26
C GLU A 19 8.79 3.67 -22.18
N ARG A 20 9.92 4.36 -22.44
CA ARG A 20 10.50 5.33 -21.50
C ARG A 20 9.54 6.48 -21.20
N THR A 21 8.89 7.03 -22.23
CA THR A 21 7.91 8.11 -22.05
C THR A 21 6.70 7.62 -21.26
N ARG A 22 6.18 6.44 -21.58
CA ARG A 22 5.06 5.80 -20.87
C ARG A 22 5.40 5.53 -19.42
N LEU A 23 6.57 4.95 -19.14
CA LEU A 23 7.07 4.69 -17.79
C LEU A 23 7.17 5.98 -16.96
N LYS A 24 7.74 7.05 -17.55
CA LYS A 24 7.84 8.35 -16.90
C LYS A 24 6.46 8.89 -16.54
N ASN A 25 5.51 8.87 -17.48
CA ASN A 25 4.15 9.35 -17.25
C ASN A 25 3.43 8.51 -16.19
N ALA A 26 3.50 7.18 -16.29
CA ALA A 26 2.91 6.27 -15.32
C ALA A 26 3.47 6.48 -13.89
N THR A 27 4.78 6.72 -13.78
CA THR A 27 5.44 7.01 -12.50
C THR A 27 4.94 8.32 -11.90
N VAL A 28 4.95 9.41 -12.68
CA VAL A 28 4.54 10.75 -12.19
C VAL A 28 3.07 10.74 -11.77
N VAL A 29 2.18 10.20 -12.61
CA VAL A 29 0.73 10.19 -12.36
C VAL A 29 0.36 9.30 -11.16
N ASN A 30 1.07 8.19 -10.95
CA ASN A 30 0.71 7.22 -9.93
C ASN A 30 1.60 7.25 -8.68
N TYR A 31 2.53 8.20 -8.56
CA TYR A 31 3.44 8.26 -7.41
C TYR A 31 2.68 8.32 -6.07
N ASP A 32 1.75 9.26 -5.94
CA ASP A 32 0.95 9.43 -4.73
C ASP A 32 0.05 8.23 -4.43
N PHE A 33 -0.48 7.60 -5.48
CA PHE A 33 -1.26 6.36 -5.36
C PHE A 33 -0.42 5.23 -4.78
N VAL A 34 0.79 5.01 -5.30
CA VAL A 34 1.73 4.00 -4.81
C VAL A 34 2.12 4.27 -3.36
N TRP A 35 2.49 5.53 -3.06
CA TRP A 35 2.88 5.95 -1.72
C TRP A 35 1.78 5.71 -0.69
N ARG A 36 0.57 6.20 -0.96
CA ARG A 36 -0.60 5.98 -0.08
C ARG A 36 -0.95 4.50 0.06
N GLY A 37 -0.91 3.75 -1.04
CA GLY A 37 -1.18 2.32 -1.03
C GLY A 37 -0.23 1.55 -0.11
N LEU A 38 1.08 1.80 -0.21
CA LEU A 38 2.09 1.19 0.65
C LEU A 38 1.87 1.51 2.13
N ARG A 39 1.62 2.79 2.46
CA ARG A 39 1.32 3.24 3.82
C ARG A 39 0.08 2.54 4.38
N ARG A 40 -1.01 2.57 3.65
CA ARG A 40 -2.29 1.96 4.04
C ARG A 40 -2.23 0.44 4.15
N LEU A 41 -1.35 -0.21 3.36
CA LEU A 41 -1.07 -1.64 3.48
C LEU A 41 -0.08 -1.97 4.60
N GLY A 42 0.36 -1.00 5.40
CA GLY A 42 1.12 -1.21 6.62
C GLY A 42 2.63 -1.25 6.44
N VAL A 43 3.16 -0.63 5.38
CA VAL A 43 4.60 -0.36 5.27
C VAL A 43 4.94 0.80 6.20
N LEU A 44 6.00 0.65 7.00
CA LEU A 44 6.45 1.69 7.93
C LEU A 44 6.88 2.95 7.20
N PRO A 45 6.74 4.16 7.81
CA PRO A 45 7.16 5.42 7.22
C PRO A 45 8.57 5.41 6.64
N ASN A 46 9.53 4.90 7.40
CA ASN A 46 10.94 4.85 7.02
C ASN A 46 11.22 3.91 5.83
N ASP A 47 10.37 2.92 5.60
CA ASP A 47 10.53 1.92 4.54
C ASP A 47 9.72 2.26 3.26
N VAL A 48 8.79 3.26 3.32
CA VAL A 48 7.88 3.54 2.19
C VAL A 48 8.62 4.00 0.95
N LYS A 49 9.67 4.79 1.10
CA LYS A 49 10.48 5.28 -0.02
C LYS A 49 11.14 4.13 -0.77
N ASP A 50 11.74 3.20 -0.04
CA ASP A 50 12.40 2.03 -0.62
C ASP A 50 11.37 1.07 -1.26
N ALA A 51 10.24 0.88 -0.59
CA ALA A 51 9.13 0.10 -1.12
C ALA A 51 8.55 0.71 -2.41
N ALA A 52 8.39 2.03 -2.48
CA ALA A 52 7.92 2.71 -3.68
C ALA A 52 8.92 2.58 -4.82
N GLN A 53 10.22 2.69 -4.54
CA GLN A 53 11.28 2.45 -5.52
C GLN A 53 11.21 1.01 -6.05
N GLU A 54 11.04 0.00 -5.20
CA GLU A 54 10.88 -1.40 -5.59
C GLU A 54 9.67 -1.58 -6.53
N VAL A 55 8.54 -0.93 -6.23
CA VAL A 55 7.34 -0.96 -7.09
C VAL A 55 7.63 -0.39 -8.48
N PHE A 56 8.29 0.76 -8.58
CA PHE A 56 8.57 1.38 -9.87
C PHE A 56 9.68 0.67 -10.66
N ILE A 57 10.63 0.00 -9.99
CA ILE A 57 11.60 -0.88 -10.64
C ILE A 57 10.88 -2.08 -11.30
N VAL A 58 9.91 -2.67 -10.60
CA VAL A 58 9.09 -3.75 -11.18
C VAL A 58 8.27 -3.25 -12.36
N LEU A 59 7.66 -2.07 -12.27
CA LEU A 59 6.98 -1.46 -13.42
C LEU A 59 7.94 -1.27 -14.60
N ALA A 60 9.13 -0.71 -14.37
CA ALA A 60 10.13 -0.49 -15.40
C ALA A 60 10.53 -1.79 -16.12
N SER A 61 10.67 -2.88 -15.36
CA SER A 61 11.02 -4.19 -15.93
C SER A 61 9.89 -4.85 -16.73
N LYS A 62 8.65 -4.38 -16.56
CA LYS A 62 7.45 -5.00 -17.13
C LYS A 62 6.61 -4.07 -18.00
N ILE A 63 7.03 -2.82 -18.19
CA ILE A 63 6.22 -1.80 -18.89
C ILE A 63 5.81 -2.22 -20.30
N GLY A 64 6.65 -2.97 -21.00
CA GLY A 64 6.36 -3.52 -22.33
C GLY A 64 5.27 -4.61 -22.33
N ASP A 65 5.15 -5.35 -21.22
CA ASP A 65 4.15 -6.43 -21.06
C ASP A 65 2.81 -5.89 -20.54
N VAL A 66 2.80 -4.70 -19.93
CA VAL A 66 1.59 -4.08 -19.36
C VAL A 66 0.79 -3.42 -20.48
N ALA A 67 -0.49 -3.79 -20.60
CA ALA A 67 -1.38 -3.15 -21.58
C ALA A 67 -1.53 -1.65 -21.29
N GLU A 68 -1.71 -0.83 -22.35
CA GLU A 68 -1.96 0.60 -22.18
C GLU A 68 -3.24 0.84 -21.37
N GLY A 69 -3.16 1.72 -20.36
CA GLY A 69 -4.26 2.01 -19.44
C GLY A 69 -4.40 1.03 -18.26
N ALA A 70 -3.68 -0.11 -18.26
CA ALA A 70 -3.69 -1.06 -17.16
C ALA A 70 -2.60 -0.79 -16.10
N GLU A 71 -1.84 0.31 -16.22
CA GLU A 71 -0.72 0.62 -15.34
C GLU A 71 -1.15 0.74 -13.88
N LYS A 72 -2.31 1.32 -13.61
CA LYS A 72 -2.81 1.50 -12.23
C LYS A 72 -3.13 0.15 -11.58
N SER A 73 -3.79 -0.76 -12.29
CA SER A 73 -4.09 -2.13 -11.82
C SER A 73 -2.80 -2.91 -11.57
N PHE A 74 -1.86 -2.88 -12.52
CA PHE A 74 -0.54 -3.50 -12.36
C PHE A 74 0.25 -2.96 -11.17
N LEU A 75 0.26 -1.63 -11.01
CA LEU A 75 0.92 -0.98 -9.87
C LEU A 75 0.32 -1.43 -8.55
N PHE A 76 -1.01 -1.56 -8.45
CA PHE A 76 -1.62 -1.99 -7.20
C PHE A 76 -1.30 -3.45 -6.86
N GLN A 77 -1.29 -4.35 -7.83
CA GLN A 77 -0.79 -5.72 -7.61
C GLN A 77 0.63 -5.71 -7.06
N THR A 78 1.50 -4.91 -7.69
CA THR A 78 2.89 -4.78 -7.26
C THR A 78 3.00 -4.18 -5.86
N VAL A 79 2.25 -3.12 -5.56
CA VAL A 79 2.14 -2.49 -4.23
C VAL A 79 1.73 -3.52 -3.17
N THR A 80 0.73 -4.34 -3.45
CA THR A 80 0.24 -5.37 -2.52
C THR A 80 1.32 -6.41 -2.22
N ARG A 81 2.05 -6.88 -3.25
CA ARG A 81 3.14 -7.85 -3.11
C ARG A 81 4.33 -7.25 -2.34
N VAL A 82 4.73 -6.03 -2.70
CA VAL A 82 5.84 -5.33 -2.04
C VAL A 82 5.49 -5.04 -0.58
N ALA A 83 4.31 -4.51 -0.29
CA ALA A 83 3.86 -4.28 1.08
C ALA A 83 3.85 -5.56 1.92
N ALA A 84 3.39 -6.69 1.37
CA ALA A 84 3.44 -7.98 2.06
C ALA A 84 4.88 -8.44 2.36
N ASN A 85 5.83 -8.18 1.45
CA ASN A 85 7.25 -8.50 1.66
C ASN A 85 7.87 -7.63 2.76
N PHE A 86 7.61 -6.32 2.75
CA PHE A 86 8.11 -5.40 3.78
C PHE A 86 7.55 -5.75 5.16
N ARG A 87 6.25 -6.04 5.29
CA ARG A 87 5.65 -6.50 6.56
C ARG A 87 6.28 -7.78 7.07
N ARG A 88 6.53 -8.77 6.19
CA ARG A 88 7.22 -10.02 6.59
C ARG A 88 8.64 -9.76 7.08
N ARG A 89 9.40 -8.86 6.41
CA ARG A 89 10.73 -8.45 6.86
C ARG A 89 10.68 -7.76 8.22
N GLN A 90 9.69 -6.88 8.42
CA GLN A 90 9.46 -6.18 9.69
C GLN A 90 9.14 -7.16 10.83
N THR A 91 8.23 -8.11 10.63
CA THR A 91 7.88 -9.12 11.64
C THR A 91 9.10 -9.95 12.02
N ARG A 92 9.96 -10.33 11.06
CA ARG A 92 11.22 -11.03 11.35
C ARG A 92 12.18 -10.16 12.16
N ARG A 93 12.40 -8.90 11.77
CA ARG A 93 13.24 -7.95 12.53
C ARG A 93 12.71 -7.74 13.96
N SER A 94 11.40 -7.60 14.13
CA SER A 94 10.80 -7.47 15.46
C SER A 94 10.96 -8.74 16.29
N ALA A 95 10.89 -9.92 15.70
CA ALA A 95 11.13 -11.19 16.39
C ALA A 95 12.62 -11.36 16.79
N GLU A 96 13.54 -10.90 15.94
CA GLU A 96 14.98 -10.92 16.20
C GLU A 96 15.39 -9.85 17.25
N ASN A 97 14.70 -8.68 17.25
CA ASN A 97 14.95 -7.55 18.14
C ASN A 97 14.05 -7.55 19.38
N ALA A 98 13.33 -8.63 19.69
CA ALA A 98 12.42 -8.73 20.85
C ALA A 98 13.15 -8.57 22.22
N VAL A 99 14.41 -8.14 22.24
CA VAL A 99 15.21 -7.79 23.41
C VAL A 99 15.32 -6.27 23.63
N ASP A 100 14.97 -5.40 22.68
CA ASP A 100 15.11 -3.96 22.87
C ASP A 100 14.01 -3.14 22.16
N ASN A 101 13.20 -2.49 22.99
CA ASN A 101 12.40 -1.25 22.83
C ASN A 101 11.63 -0.95 21.53
N LEU A 102 10.31 -0.85 21.76
CA LEU A 102 9.33 -0.08 21.00
C LEU A 102 9.69 1.41 20.97
N ASP A 103 10.07 1.91 19.78
CA ASP A 103 9.89 3.31 19.44
C ASP A 103 9.24 3.43 18.06
N VAL A 104 7.93 3.65 18.08
CA VAL A 104 7.18 4.07 16.89
C VAL A 104 7.42 5.57 16.71
N HIS A 105 8.41 5.94 15.92
CA HIS A 105 8.62 7.33 15.52
C HIS A 105 7.58 7.72 14.48
N ALA A 106 6.67 8.60 14.89
CA ALA A 106 5.83 9.37 13.98
C ALA A 106 6.70 10.45 13.32
N ASP A 107 6.71 10.49 11.99
CA ASP A 107 7.39 11.53 11.20
C ASP A 107 6.67 12.88 11.43
N PRO A 108 7.35 13.99 11.78
CA PRO A 108 6.71 15.28 11.98
C PRO A 108 6.49 15.97 10.63
N ASP A 109 5.23 16.10 10.22
CA ASP A 109 4.81 16.86 9.05
C ASP A 109 4.45 18.32 9.43
N PRO A 110 4.73 19.32 8.60
CA PRO A 110 4.72 20.72 8.98
C PRO A 110 3.32 21.36 8.92
N ASN A 111 3.01 22.04 9.98
CA ASN A 111 1.96 23.04 10.27
C ASN A 111 0.78 22.61 11.18
N PRO A 112 0.68 23.23 12.42
CA PRO A 112 0.03 22.54 13.54
C PRO A 112 -1.48 22.67 13.71
N GLU A 113 -2.21 23.62 13.16
CA GLU A 113 -3.60 23.84 13.60
C GLU A 113 -4.69 23.28 12.69
N SER A 114 -4.57 23.36 11.37
CA SER A 114 -5.54 22.70 10.44
C SER A 114 -5.18 21.23 10.16
N LEU A 115 -3.92 20.88 10.37
CA LEU A 115 -3.39 19.52 10.21
C LEU A 115 -3.64 18.62 11.44
N ALA A 116 -3.86 19.18 12.62
CA ALA A 116 -4.10 18.40 13.83
C ALA A 116 -5.40 17.59 13.73
N ASP A 117 -6.48 18.19 13.24
CA ASP A 117 -7.77 17.51 13.06
C ASP A 117 -7.74 16.55 11.85
N MET A 118 -7.09 16.96 10.75
CA MET A 118 -6.87 16.10 9.59
C MET A 118 -5.91 14.96 9.89
N SER A 119 -4.84 15.20 10.67
CA SER A 119 -3.92 14.14 11.11
C SER A 119 -4.58 13.17 12.09
N GLY A 120 -5.52 13.63 12.91
CA GLY A 120 -6.33 12.78 13.77
C GLY A 120 -7.23 11.82 12.97
N ARG A 121 -7.93 12.33 11.97
CA ARG A 121 -8.78 11.54 11.07
C ARG A 121 -7.98 10.54 10.23
N LEU A 122 -6.82 10.95 9.72
CA LEU A 122 -5.92 10.05 8.98
C LEU A 122 -5.35 8.95 9.86
N ARG A 123 -4.93 9.27 11.09
CA ARG A 123 -4.49 8.25 12.07
C ARG A 123 -5.62 7.28 12.44
N LEU A 124 -6.84 7.79 12.58
CA LEU A 124 -8.01 6.95 12.82
C LEU A 124 -8.25 6.00 11.64
N LEU A 125 -8.24 6.51 10.40
CA LEU A 125 -8.37 5.70 9.20
C LEU A 125 -7.29 4.63 9.14
N ASP A 126 -6.02 5.00 9.32
CA ASP A 126 -4.90 4.05 9.31
C ASP A 126 -5.06 2.98 10.39
N SER A 127 -5.54 3.35 11.59
CA SER A 127 -5.79 2.39 12.67
C SER A 127 -6.94 1.43 12.36
N LEU A 128 -8.01 1.92 11.74
CA LEU A 128 -9.15 1.10 11.30
C LEU A 128 -8.74 0.13 10.19
N LEU A 129 -7.97 0.62 9.21
CA LEU A 129 -7.43 -0.23 8.15
C LEU A 129 -6.45 -1.28 8.71
N ALA A 130 -5.63 -0.91 9.69
CA ALA A 130 -4.68 -1.83 10.33
C ALA A 130 -5.35 -2.98 11.07
N ALA A 131 -6.56 -2.77 11.58
CA ALA A 131 -7.34 -3.80 12.27
C ALA A 131 -7.98 -4.82 11.32
N LEU A 132 -8.13 -4.49 10.03
CA LEU A 132 -8.69 -5.40 9.04
C LEU A 132 -7.68 -6.49 8.64
N ASP A 133 -8.20 -7.67 8.31
CA ASP A 133 -7.44 -8.68 7.58
C ASP A 133 -6.85 -8.07 6.30
N PRO A 134 -5.60 -8.43 5.90
CA PRO A 134 -4.96 -7.88 4.71
C PRO A 134 -5.79 -7.95 3.44
N ASP A 135 -6.54 -9.03 3.24
CA ASP A 135 -7.40 -9.21 2.06
C ASP A 135 -8.61 -8.27 2.07
N LEU A 136 -9.21 -8.06 3.24
CA LEU A 136 -10.31 -7.11 3.43
C LEU A 136 -9.82 -5.68 3.26
N ARG A 137 -8.65 -5.37 3.81
CA ARG A 137 -7.99 -4.06 3.70
C ARG A 137 -7.71 -3.70 2.24
N ALA A 138 -7.18 -4.64 1.44
CA ALA A 138 -6.90 -4.41 0.04
C ALA A 138 -8.14 -4.02 -0.76
N VAL A 139 -9.28 -4.71 -0.59
CA VAL A 139 -10.52 -4.35 -1.30
C VAL A 139 -11.09 -3.02 -0.85
N VAL A 140 -10.98 -2.65 0.43
CA VAL A 140 -11.41 -1.34 0.94
C VAL A 140 -10.57 -0.23 0.32
N ILE A 141 -9.24 -0.40 0.28
CA ILE A 141 -8.35 0.61 -0.33
C ILE A 141 -8.74 0.84 -1.79
N LEU A 142 -8.91 -0.23 -2.58
CA LEU A 142 -9.23 -0.09 -4.00
C LEU A 142 -10.62 0.52 -4.22
N CYS A 143 -11.65 -0.03 -3.60
CA CYS A 143 -13.02 0.36 -3.90
C CYS A 143 -13.44 1.65 -3.23
N GLU A 144 -13.07 1.88 -1.95
CA GLU A 144 -13.56 3.01 -1.17
C GLU A 144 -12.62 4.23 -1.19
N LEU A 145 -11.31 4.00 -1.29
CA LEU A 145 -10.35 5.10 -1.20
C LEU A 145 -9.78 5.51 -2.56
N GLU A 146 -9.65 4.56 -3.47
CA GLU A 146 -9.15 4.81 -4.83
C GLU A 146 -10.26 4.83 -5.89
N ASN A 147 -11.54 4.68 -5.46
CA ASN A 147 -12.74 4.75 -6.29
C ASN A 147 -12.74 3.78 -7.48
N MET A 148 -12.09 2.62 -7.33
CA MET A 148 -12.14 1.59 -8.36
C MET A 148 -13.47 0.82 -8.30
N THR A 149 -13.98 0.45 -9.45
CA THR A 149 -15.12 -0.48 -9.53
C THR A 149 -14.74 -1.85 -9.00
N GLN A 150 -15.73 -2.66 -8.63
CA GLN A 150 -15.47 -4.04 -8.19
C GLN A 150 -14.81 -4.89 -9.29
N SER A 151 -15.08 -4.62 -10.56
CA SER A 151 -14.45 -5.29 -11.68
C SER A 151 -12.97 -4.92 -11.80
N GLU A 152 -12.62 -3.64 -11.73
CA GLU A 152 -11.23 -3.18 -11.75
C GLU A 152 -10.46 -3.68 -10.52
N ALA A 153 -11.09 -3.68 -9.34
CA ALA A 153 -10.49 -4.24 -8.13
C ALA A 153 -10.28 -5.76 -8.22
N ALA A 154 -11.20 -6.48 -8.87
CA ALA A 154 -11.08 -7.92 -9.12
C ALA A 154 -9.89 -8.24 -10.03
N GLU A 155 -9.74 -7.47 -11.10
CA GLU A 155 -8.59 -7.56 -12.00
C GLU A 155 -7.28 -7.22 -11.27
N ALA A 156 -7.26 -6.11 -10.51
CA ALA A 156 -6.09 -5.68 -9.76
C ALA A 156 -5.67 -6.66 -8.65
N LEU A 157 -6.59 -7.44 -8.10
CA LEU A 157 -6.30 -8.42 -7.04
C LEU A 157 -6.20 -9.86 -7.55
N GLU A 158 -6.44 -10.09 -8.85
CA GLU A 158 -6.49 -11.42 -9.47
C GLU A 158 -7.49 -12.37 -8.77
N ILE A 159 -8.67 -11.85 -8.39
CA ILE A 159 -9.74 -12.60 -7.73
C ILE A 159 -11.08 -12.39 -8.43
N PRO A 160 -12.05 -13.30 -8.31
CA PRO A 160 -13.37 -13.12 -8.91
C PRO A 160 -14.10 -11.88 -8.36
N PRO A 161 -14.91 -11.15 -9.18
CA PRO A 161 -15.68 -9.98 -8.73
C PRO A 161 -16.62 -10.30 -7.56
N GLY A 162 -17.21 -11.50 -7.51
CA GLY A 162 -18.03 -11.96 -6.38
C GLY A 162 -17.23 -12.08 -5.06
N THR A 163 -15.93 -12.39 -5.16
CA THR A 163 -15.02 -12.39 -4.00
C THR A 163 -14.76 -10.98 -3.52
N VAL A 164 -14.54 -10.00 -4.43
CA VAL A 164 -14.43 -8.58 -4.07
C VAL A 164 -15.68 -8.10 -3.35
N ALA A 165 -16.87 -8.37 -3.91
CA ALA A 165 -18.15 -7.98 -3.32
C ALA A 165 -18.35 -8.55 -1.90
N SER A 166 -18.05 -9.84 -1.71
CA SER A 166 -18.17 -10.48 -0.39
C SER A 166 -17.16 -9.96 0.63
N ARG A 167 -15.91 -9.78 0.23
CA ARG A 167 -14.85 -9.17 1.07
C ARG A 167 -15.21 -7.72 1.44
N LEU A 168 -15.65 -6.91 0.48
CA LEU A 168 -16.04 -5.53 0.73
C LEU A 168 -17.20 -5.42 1.72
N ARG A 169 -18.23 -6.27 1.58
CA ARG A 169 -19.36 -6.34 2.53
C ARG A 169 -18.88 -6.69 3.93
N ARG A 170 -18.00 -7.69 4.07
CA ARG A 170 -17.43 -8.09 5.36
C ARG A 170 -16.58 -6.96 5.96
N ALA A 171 -15.71 -6.34 5.17
CA ALA A 171 -14.88 -5.24 5.62
C ALA A 171 -15.70 -4.05 6.14
N ARG A 172 -16.76 -3.67 5.42
CA ARG A 172 -17.70 -2.62 5.86
C ARG A 172 -18.35 -2.94 7.20
N ALA A 173 -18.76 -4.19 7.41
CA ALA A 173 -19.34 -4.63 8.67
C ALA A 173 -18.32 -4.54 9.83
N GLU A 174 -17.10 -5.00 9.62
CA GLU A 174 -16.02 -4.94 10.61
C GLU A 174 -15.65 -3.47 10.95
N LEU A 175 -15.52 -2.60 9.94
CA LEU A 175 -15.26 -1.17 10.13
C LEU A 175 -16.39 -0.47 10.89
N SER A 176 -17.66 -0.74 10.54
CA SER A 176 -18.82 -0.18 11.23
C SER A 176 -18.86 -0.60 12.69
N ALA A 177 -18.56 -1.86 13.00
CA ALA A 177 -18.49 -2.35 14.37
C ALA A 177 -17.35 -1.67 15.17
N ALA A 178 -16.18 -1.50 14.53
CA ALA A 178 -15.04 -0.85 15.18
C ALA A 178 -15.32 0.63 15.49
N ILE A 179 -16.00 1.35 14.57
CA ILE A 179 -16.41 2.75 14.78
C ILE A 179 -17.43 2.84 15.91
N ALA A 180 -18.45 1.96 15.93
CA ALA A 180 -19.49 1.96 16.95
C ALA A 180 -18.93 1.69 18.35
N THR A 181 -17.92 0.84 18.46
CA THR A 181 -17.25 0.55 19.74
C THR A 181 -16.47 1.75 20.25
N ARG A 182 -15.79 2.49 19.36
CA ARG A 182 -15.03 3.70 19.73
C ARG A 182 -15.93 4.85 20.13
N GLY A 183 -17.04 5.08 19.41
CA GLY A 183 -18.00 6.14 19.76
C GLY A 183 -18.72 5.93 21.11
N LYS A 184 -18.64 4.72 21.69
CA LYS A 184 -19.14 4.44 23.05
C LYS A 184 -18.08 4.65 24.15
N SER A 185 -16.81 4.83 23.77
CA SER A 185 -15.68 4.95 24.70
C SER A 185 -15.22 6.41 24.89
N GLU A 186 -15.82 7.36 24.18
CA GLU A 186 -15.64 8.80 24.44
C GLU A 186 -16.80 9.28 25.33
N PRO A 187 -16.50 9.75 26.57
CA PRO A 187 -17.50 10.30 27.50
C PRO A 187 -17.98 11.69 27.08
#